data_0468ef88dfff55a01ee56591684882ef
#
_entry.id   0468ef88dfff55a01ee56591684882ef
#
_cell.length_a   1.000
_cell.length_b   1.000
_cell.length_c   1.000
_cell.angle_alpha   90.00
_cell.angle_beta   90.00
_cell.angle_gamma   90.00
#
_symmetry.space_group_name_H-M   'P 1'
#
loop_
_entity.id
_entity.type
_entity.pdbx_description
1 polymer ?
#
loop_
_entity_poly.entity_id
_entity_poly.type
_entity_poly.pdbx_seq_one_letter_code
_entity_poly.pdbx_strand_id
1 'polypeptide(L)'
;MSLLSDNIYNKQAGRDEPKFKIWRNAGLLLTYKCNAKCEFCYYNCSPQQGGLMSVDMAINAWLSLKELAGDGAPAVSKVEPKIHITGGEPFLYWEHLLEILQEAKKNNLGPVDTIETNGFWATDEKIVEEQIKLLDEFGMSRLKISCDPFHQEYVDIELVKQLASVAKELLEHDRVLVRWEKYLDKPVEMKNITADERNKFYVEALKDYPCRFTGRAADGIAELVASQTVEQIAARNCSNAFLDAKGVHIDPYGNIFSGTCSGIIIGNIAKRPLAEIWENWQPSSDKIIETLFNSGPAGLLDEAIEAGYTQSKLYAGKCHLCTSIRQFFFDKGLYKTVLGPAECYFL
;
A
#
# COMPACT_ATOMS: atom_id res chain seq x y z
N MET A 1 -34.31 8.55 4.96
CA MET A 1 -32.92 8.63 5.43
C MET A 1 -32.24 7.36 4.93
N SER A 2 -31.57 7.44 3.78
CA SER A 2 -30.70 6.38 3.33
C SER A 2 -29.50 6.41 4.29
N LEU A 3 -29.36 5.40 5.12
CA LEU A 3 -28.14 5.19 5.90
C LEU A 3 -27.08 4.78 4.88
N LEU A 4 -26.13 5.65 4.60
CA LEU A 4 -24.87 5.39 3.86
C LEU A 4 -24.10 4.15 4.40
N SER A 5 -24.71 3.38 5.25
CA SER A 5 -24.10 2.30 6.02
C SER A 5 -24.35 0.89 5.46
N ASP A 6 -25.08 0.74 4.38
CA ASP A 6 -25.46 -0.59 3.92
C ASP A 6 -24.96 -0.88 2.51
N ASN A 7 -23.73 -1.40 2.44
CA ASN A 7 -23.18 -2.00 1.25
C ASN A 7 -24.10 -3.12 0.71
N ILE A 8 -24.15 -3.29 -0.62
CA ILE A 8 -25.01 -4.26 -1.31
C ILE A 8 -24.72 -5.72 -0.87
N TYR A 9 -23.46 -6.09 -0.67
CA TYR A 9 -23.07 -7.40 -0.14
C TYR A 9 -23.61 -7.60 1.29
N ASN A 10 -23.50 -6.59 2.16
CA ASN A 10 -24.00 -6.67 3.54
C ASN A 10 -25.52 -6.87 3.60
N LYS A 11 -26.27 -6.33 2.65
CA LYS A 11 -27.75 -6.53 2.56
C LYS A 11 -28.12 -7.94 2.16
N GLN A 12 -27.26 -8.61 1.38
CA GLN A 12 -27.48 -9.97 0.89
C GLN A 12 -26.92 -11.03 1.84
N ALA A 13 -25.87 -10.68 2.62
CA ALA A 13 -25.21 -11.59 3.55
C ALA A 13 -26.16 -12.09 4.63
N GLY A 14 -26.14 -13.39 4.91
CA GLY A 14 -26.86 -14.02 6.01
C GLY A 14 -26.34 -13.54 7.38
N ARG A 15 -27.02 -13.97 8.48
CA ARG A 15 -26.62 -13.60 9.85
C ARG A 15 -25.24 -14.13 10.25
N ASP A 16 -24.87 -15.29 9.72
CA ASP A 16 -23.63 -16.00 10.03
C ASP A 16 -22.50 -15.69 9.02
N GLU A 17 -22.78 -14.85 8.02
CA GLU A 17 -21.77 -14.45 7.04
C GLU A 17 -21.03 -13.20 7.51
N PRO A 18 -19.70 -13.10 7.22
CA PRO A 18 -18.94 -11.93 7.57
C PRO A 18 -19.42 -10.72 6.78
N LYS A 19 -19.47 -9.56 7.42
CA LYS A 19 -19.89 -8.31 6.79
C LYS A 19 -18.70 -7.51 6.28
N PHE A 20 -18.93 -6.78 5.20
CA PHE A 20 -17.97 -5.84 4.65
C PHE A 20 -17.86 -4.61 5.54
N LYS A 21 -16.66 -4.38 6.08
CA LYS A 21 -16.40 -3.25 6.99
C LYS A 21 -16.32 -1.94 6.23
N ILE A 22 -16.79 -0.86 6.85
CA ILE A 22 -16.61 0.49 6.33
C ILE A 22 -15.11 0.81 6.31
N TRP A 23 -14.63 1.34 5.19
CA TRP A 23 -13.27 1.86 5.10
C TRP A 23 -13.13 3.13 5.94
N ARG A 24 -12.14 3.14 6.81
CA ARG A 24 -11.85 4.25 7.74
C ARG A 24 -10.47 4.85 7.52
N ASN A 25 -9.66 4.20 6.70
CA ASN A 25 -8.32 4.65 6.37
C ASN A 25 -8.14 4.64 4.85
N ALA A 26 -7.47 5.65 4.33
CA ALA A 26 -6.99 5.59 2.96
C ALA A 26 -5.50 5.97 2.89
N GLY A 27 -4.72 5.16 2.19
CA GLY A 27 -3.36 5.46 1.81
C GLY A 27 -3.36 6.10 0.42
N LEU A 28 -2.95 7.36 0.33
CA LEU A 28 -2.77 8.03 -0.94
C LEU A 28 -1.36 7.74 -1.45
N LEU A 29 -1.25 6.95 -2.52
CA LEU A 29 0.00 6.81 -3.24
C LEU A 29 0.20 8.06 -4.08
N LEU A 30 1.04 8.99 -3.61
CA LEU A 30 1.27 10.23 -4.30
C LEU A 30 1.84 10.01 -5.71
N THR A 31 2.71 9.00 -5.84
CA THR A 31 3.38 8.65 -7.09
C THR A 31 3.88 7.21 -7.05
N TYR A 32 4.09 6.59 -8.22
CA TYR A 32 4.86 5.35 -8.35
C TYR A 32 6.38 5.62 -8.53
N LYS A 33 6.77 6.88 -8.80
CA LYS A 33 8.19 7.24 -8.89
C LYS A 33 8.85 7.18 -7.51
N CYS A 34 10.03 6.56 -7.45
CA CYS A 34 10.85 6.49 -6.25
C CYS A 34 12.32 6.64 -6.66
N ASN A 35 13.14 7.25 -5.82
CA ASN A 35 14.60 7.26 -6.00
C ASN A 35 15.25 5.88 -5.77
N ALA A 36 14.50 4.95 -5.18
CA ALA A 36 14.92 3.60 -4.86
C ALA A 36 14.14 2.54 -5.66
N LYS A 37 14.72 1.35 -5.76
CA LYS A 37 14.11 0.16 -6.39
C LYS A 37 14.15 -1.02 -5.42
N CYS A 38 13.65 -0.83 -4.19
CA CYS A 38 13.72 -1.82 -3.13
C CYS A 38 13.00 -3.12 -3.49
N GLU A 39 13.65 -4.26 -3.25
CA GLU A 39 13.06 -5.60 -3.49
C GLU A 39 11.82 -5.88 -2.63
N PHE A 40 11.67 -5.18 -1.51
CA PHE A 40 10.52 -5.28 -0.61
C PHE A 40 9.29 -4.46 -1.07
N CYS A 41 9.34 -3.79 -2.21
CA CYS A 41 8.29 -2.86 -2.62
C CYS A 41 6.98 -3.56 -2.98
N TYR A 42 5.89 -3.20 -2.29
CA TYR A 42 4.55 -3.74 -2.54
C TYR A 42 3.89 -3.24 -3.83
N TYR A 43 4.40 -2.14 -4.40
CA TYR A 43 3.82 -1.44 -5.55
C TYR A 43 4.75 -1.38 -6.76
N ASN A 44 5.87 -2.06 -6.72
CA ASN A 44 6.87 -2.05 -7.79
C ASN A 44 7.40 -0.64 -8.16
N CYS A 45 7.40 0.31 -7.19
CA CYS A 45 7.91 1.66 -7.38
C CYS A 45 9.40 1.67 -7.75
N SER A 46 9.80 2.61 -8.61
CA SER A 46 11.19 2.75 -9.06
C SER A 46 11.45 4.13 -9.68
N PRO A 47 12.72 4.48 -9.99
CA PRO A 47 13.05 5.71 -10.71
C PRO A 47 12.44 5.80 -12.11
N GLN A 48 12.13 4.66 -12.75
CA GLN A 48 11.55 4.58 -14.10
C GLN A 48 10.02 4.67 -14.10
N GLN A 49 9.38 4.48 -12.95
CA GLN A 49 7.93 4.60 -12.81
C GLN A 49 7.50 6.08 -12.76
N GLY A 50 6.20 6.33 -12.91
CA GLY A 50 5.65 7.67 -13.00
C GLY A 50 4.30 7.81 -12.30
N GLY A 51 3.47 8.71 -12.86
CA GLY A 51 2.20 9.10 -12.26
C GLY A 51 2.38 10.06 -11.08
N LEU A 52 1.50 11.03 -10.98
CA LEU A 52 1.42 11.96 -9.87
C LEU A 52 -0.07 12.21 -9.58
N MET A 53 -0.49 11.94 -8.36
CA MET A 53 -1.87 12.20 -7.91
C MET A 53 -2.12 13.70 -7.91
N SER A 54 -3.16 14.17 -8.59
CA SER A 54 -3.50 15.59 -8.54
C SER A 54 -3.98 16.01 -7.16
N VAL A 55 -3.84 17.31 -6.85
CA VAL A 55 -4.36 17.91 -5.61
C VAL A 55 -5.86 17.63 -5.50
N ASP A 56 -6.62 17.91 -6.55
CA ASP A 56 -8.07 17.68 -6.57
C ASP A 56 -8.43 16.22 -6.28
N MET A 57 -7.68 15.26 -6.82
CA MET A 57 -7.92 13.85 -6.57
C MET A 57 -7.65 13.48 -5.11
N ALA A 58 -6.55 13.99 -4.52
CA ALA A 58 -6.22 13.77 -3.12
C ALA A 58 -7.30 14.34 -2.19
N ILE A 59 -7.77 15.57 -2.46
CA ILE A 59 -8.81 16.23 -1.68
C ILE A 59 -10.16 15.51 -1.83
N ASN A 60 -10.55 15.14 -3.05
CA ASN A 60 -11.78 14.38 -3.29
C ASN A 60 -11.77 13.01 -2.61
N ALA A 61 -10.62 12.32 -2.61
CA ALA A 61 -10.47 11.06 -1.86
C ALA A 61 -10.69 11.26 -0.35
N TRP A 62 -10.13 12.34 0.20
CA TRP A 62 -10.24 12.65 1.62
C TRP A 62 -11.67 13.03 2.01
N LEU A 63 -12.31 13.94 1.24
CA LEU A 63 -13.72 14.31 1.43
C LEU A 63 -14.63 13.08 1.39
N SER A 64 -14.47 12.23 0.38
CA SER A 64 -15.29 11.04 0.22
C SER A 64 -15.06 10.00 1.33
N LEU A 65 -13.85 9.88 1.85
CA LEU A 65 -13.58 9.04 3.02
C LEU A 65 -14.22 9.62 4.29
N LYS A 66 -14.18 10.95 4.45
CA LYS A 66 -14.83 11.64 5.57
C LYS A 66 -16.35 11.45 5.54
N GLU A 67 -16.95 11.52 4.36
CA GLU A 67 -18.37 11.22 4.15
C GLU A 67 -18.68 9.76 4.54
N LEU A 68 -17.92 8.81 4.04
CA LEU A 68 -18.14 7.37 4.29
C LEU A 68 -17.94 7.00 5.76
N ALA A 69 -16.82 7.40 6.37
CA ALA A 69 -16.41 6.94 7.71
C ALA A 69 -16.90 7.87 8.84
N GLY A 70 -17.07 9.17 8.57
CA GLY A 70 -17.46 10.20 9.51
C GLY A 70 -18.97 10.45 9.50
N ASP A 71 -19.41 11.29 8.57
CA ASP A 71 -20.77 11.82 8.57
C ASP A 71 -21.82 10.78 8.14
N GLY A 72 -21.46 9.86 7.23
CA GLY A 72 -22.32 8.79 6.75
C GLY A 72 -22.39 7.56 7.65
N ALA A 73 -21.46 7.40 8.59
CA ALA A 73 -21.42 6.23 9.46
C ALA A 73 -22.51 6.27 10.55
N PRO A 74 -23.03 5.10 10.99
CA PRO A 74 -23.90 5.03 12.16
C PRO A 74 -23.22 5.67 13.39
N ALA A 75 -24.00 6.35 14.24
CA ALA A 75 -23.47 7.10 15.39
C ALA A 75 -22.52 6.28 16.29
N VAL A 76 -22.80 4.98 16.46
CA VAL A 76 -21.97 4.06 17.25
C VAL A 76 -20.65 3.66 16.57
N SER A 77 -20.45 3.97 15.29
CA SER A 77 -19.27 3.64 14.51
C SER A 77 -18.55 4.85 13.94
N LYS A 78 -18.96 6.06 14.30
CA LYS A 78 -18.23 7.28 13.90
C LYS A 78 -16.81 7.24 14.45
N VAL A 79 -15.85 7.24 13.54
CA VAL A 79 -14.43 7.32 13.84
C VAL A 79 -13.84 8.32 12.86
N GLU A 80 -12.98 9.20 13.34
CA GLU A 80 -12.25 10.11 12.47
C GLU A 80 -11.53 9.32 11.37
N PRO A 81 -11.78 9.65 10.10
CA PRO A 81 -11.11 9.00 8.99
C PRO A 81 -9.61 9.35 8.99
N LYS A 82 -8.79 8.37 8.63
CA LYS A 82 -7.35 8.53 8.61
C LYS A 82 -6.81 8.48 7.20
N ILE A 83 -6.15 9.54 6.79
CA ILE A 83 -5.38 9.57 5.56
C ILE A 83 -3.90 9.42 5.91
N HIS A 84 -3.20 8.55 5.20
CA HIS A 84 -1.74 8.56 5.17
C HIS A 84 -1.25 8.78 3.75
N ILE A 85 -0.16 9.53 3.62
CA ILE A 85 0.49 9.78 2.34
C ILE A 85 1.70 8.85 2.23
N THR A 86 1.73 8.11 1.15
CA THR A 86 2.73 7.11 0.82
C THR A 86 2.97 7.13 -0.70
N GLY A 87 3.56 6.09 -1.25
CA GLY A 87 3.73 5.91 -2.69
C GLY A 87 5.08 5.30 -3.00
N GLY A 88 5.74 5.82 -4.05
CA GLY A 88 7.15 5.61 -4.28
C GLY A 88 7.93 6.38 -3.21
N GLU A 89 8.25 7.63 -3.52
CA GLU A 89 8.80 8.55 -2.53
C GLU A 89 8.12 9.91 -2.66
N PRO A 90 7.25 10.29 -1.72
CA PRO A 90 6.50 11.53 -1.78
C PRO A 90 7.37 12.79 -1.81
N PHE A 91 8.52 12.78 -1.15
CA PHE A 91 9.44 13.91 -1.07
C PHE A 91 10.18 14.23 -2.38
N LEU A 92 10.09 13.36 -3.40
CA LEU A 92 10.51 13.71 -4.76
C LEU A 92 9.65 14.85 -5.36
N TYR A 93 8.45 15.05 -4.82
CA TYR A 93 7.50 16.06 -5.24
C TYR A 93 7.11 16.95 -4.05
N TRP A 94 8.12 17.50 -3.37
CA TRP A 94 7.98 18.25 -2.12
C TRP A 94 6.94 19.36 -2.19
N GLU A 95 7.04 20.26 -3.18
CA GLU A 95 6.11 21.37 -3.34
C GLU A 95 4.67 20.90 -3.56
N HIS A 96 4.51 19.83 -4.31
CA HIS A 96 3.21 19.24 -4.56
C HIS A 96 2.61 18.55 -3.32
N LEU A 97 3.45 17.90 -2.51
CA LEU A 97 3.05 17.35 -1.21
C LEU A 97 2.53 18.47 -0.30
N LEU A 98 3.25 19.61 -0.22
CA LEU A 98 2.82 20.76 0.55
C LEU A 98 1.51 21.35 0.03
N GLU A 99 1.34 21.45 -1.29
CA GLU A 99 0.11 21.95 -1.90
C GLU A 99 -1.10 21.11 -1.48
N ILE A 100 -0.97 19.79 -1.47
CA ILE A 100 -2.03 18.88 -1.00
C ILE A 100 -2.36 19.17 0.48
N LEU A 101 -1.37 19.30 1.35
CA LEU A 101 -1.58 19.58 2.77
C LEU A 101 -2.22 20.95 3.02
N GLN A 102 -1.77 21.97 2.29
CA GLN A 102 -2.34 23.33 2.34
C GLN A 102 -3.80 23.32 1.90
N GLU A 103 -4.10 22.63 0.80
CA GLU A 103 -5.47 22.55 0.30
C GLU A 103 -6.37 21.73 1.23
N ALA A 104 -5.84 20.65 1.83
CA ALA A 104 -6.54 19.90 2.85
C ALA A 104 -6.89 20.77 4.06
N LYS A 105 -5.94 21.58 4.56
CA LYS A 105 -6.16 22.54 5.66
C LYS A 105 -7.23 23.59 5.33
N LYS A 106 -7.22 24.15 4.10
CA LYS A 106 -8.25 25.10 3.63
C LYS A 106 -9.65 24.47 3.60
N ASN A 107 -9.75 23.19 3.30
CA ASN A 107 -11.02 22.45 3.26
C ASN A 107 -11.41 21.87 4.62
N ASN A 108 -10.76 22.25 5.71
CA ASN A 108 -10.97 21.69 7.06
C ASN A 108 -10.87 20.14 7.08
N LEU A 109 -9.93 19.63 6.31
CA LEU A 109 -9.52 18.23 6.31
C LEU A 109 -8.22 18.09 7.10
N GLY A 110 -8.07 17.00 7.78
CA GLY A 110 -6.90 16.77 8.58
C GLY A 110 -7.22 16.50 10.04
N PRO A 111 -6.20 16.19 10.83
CA PRO A 111 -4.79 16.07 10.39
C PRO A 111 -4.56 14.89 9.45
N VAL A 112 -3.47 14.94 8.63
CA VAL A 112 -2.98 13.75 7.94
C VAL A 112 -2.37 12.81 8.99
N ASP A 113 -2.82 11.55 9.03
CA ASP A 113 -2.40 10.61 10.09
C ASP A 113 -0.91 10.29 10.02
N THR A 114 -0.39 10.04 8.81
CA THR A 114 1.02 9.68 8.63
C THR A 114 1.52 10.11 7.25
N ILE A 115 2.76 10.61 7.18
CA ILE A 115 3.51 10.78 5.94
C ILE A 115 4.69 9.82 5.97
N GLU A 116 4.86 9.02 4.91
CA GLU A 116 5.92 8.01 4.78
C GLU A 116 7.04 8.52 3.89
N THR A 117 8.29 8.26 4.28
CA THR A 117 9.49 8.59 3.48
C THR A 117 10.61 7.58 3.69
N ASN A 118 11.48 7.46 2.71
CA ASN A 118 12.74 6.74 2.86
C ASN A 118 13.91 7.62 3.35
N GLY A 119 13.71 8.92 3.48
CA GLY A 119 14.67 9.85 4.08
C GLY A 119 15.82 10.30 3.17
N PHE A 120 15.81 9.99 1.87
CA PHE A 120 16.90 10.32 0.94
C PHE A 120 17.21 11.82 0.85
N TRP A 121 16.26 12.66 1.15
CA TRP A 121 16.30 14.12 1.04
C TRP A 121 16.97 14.81 2.24
N ALA A 122 17.22 14.08 3.32
CA ALA A 122 17.76 14.63 4.57
C ALA A 122 19.28 14.92 4.49
N THR A 123 19.69 15.67 3.47
CA THR A 123 21.10 15.95 3.16
C THR A 123 21.68 17.11 3.94
N ASP A 124 20.83 17.97 4.51
CA ASP A 124 21.20 19.13 5.29
C ASP A 124 20.23 19.30 6.47
N GLU A 125 20.74 19.53 7.67
CA GLU A 125 19.95 19.63 8.89
C GLU A 125 18.94 20.78 8.86
N LYS A 126 19.31 21.92 8.27
CA LYS A 126 18.38 23.07 8.14
C LYS A 126 17.22 22.77 7.19
N ILE A 127 17.51 22.07 6.09
CA ILE A 127 16.45 21.61 5.16
C ILE A 127 15.50 20.68 5.90
N VAL A 128 16.03 19.74 6.69
CA VAL A 128 15.21 18.82 7.50
C VAL A 128 14.36 19.61 8.48
N GLU A 129 14.95 20.53 9.25
CA GLU A 129 14.19 21.35 10.19
C GLU A 129 13.06 22.16 9.53
N GLU A 130 13.36 22.83 8.42
CA GLU A 130 12.37 23.63 7.70
C GLU A 130 11.22 22.76 7.18
N GLN A 131 11.54 21.62 6.58
CA GLN A 131 10.51 20.73 6.04
C GLN A 131 9.66 20.09 7.15
N ILE A 132 10.26 19.65 8.25
CA ILE A 132 9.51 19.08 9.38
C ILE A 132 8.59 20.14 10.01
N LYS A 133 9.06 21.36 10.20
CA LYS A 133 8.23 22.48 10.71
C LYS A 133 7.03 22.78 9.81
N LEU A 134 7.23 22.77 8.48
CA LEU A 134 6.14 22.96 7.53
C LEU A 134 5.12 21.83 7.55
N LEU A 135 5.59 20.56 7.61
CA LEU A 135 4.69 19.42 7.71
C LEU A 135 3.86 19.46 8.99
N ASP A 136 4.47 19.83 10.12
CA ASP A 136 3.77 20.01 11.40
C ASP A 136 2.73 21.15 11.32
N GLU A 137 3.11 22.29 10.77
CA GLU A 137 2.22 23.44 10.56
C GLU A 137 1.00 23.07 9.70
N PHE A 138 1.18 22.24 8.67
CA PHE A 138 0.11 21.80 7.80
C PHE A 138 -0.60 20.53 8.29
N GLY A 139 -0.38 20.12 9.52
CA GLY A 139 -1.18 19.12 10.22
C GLY A 139 -0.74 17.68 9.98
N MET A 140 0.55 17.41 9.85
CA MET A 140 1.08 16.05 9.93
C MET A 140 1.01 15.53 11.37
N SER A 141 0.30 14.42 11.61
CA SER A 141 0.29 13.79 12.93
C SER A 141 1.56 12.99 13.18
N ARG A 142 2.04 12.25 12.19
CA ARG A 142 3.22 11.38 12.35
C ARG A 142 4.06 11.35 11.09
N LEU A 143 5.38 11.30 11.29
CA LEU A 143 6.35 10.97 10.26
C LEU A 143 6.75 9.49 10.39
N LYS A 144 6.68 8.73 9.29
CA LYS A 144 7.16 7.35 9.25
C LYS A 144 8.35 7.23 8.31
N ILE A 145 9.48 6.83 8.87
CA ILE A 145 10.75 6.73 8.17
C ILE A 145 11.09 5.26 7.93
N SER A 146 11.37 4.90 6.69
CA SER A 146 11.79 3.54 6.34
C SER A 146 13.28 3.34 6.66
N CYS A 147 13.60 2.25 7.37
CA CYS A 147 14.97 1.97 7.82
C CYS A 147 15.25 0.46 7.84
N ASP A 148 15.15 -0.21 6.72
CA ASP A 148 15.38 -1.65 6.60
C ASP A 148 16.48 -1.95 5.56
N PRO A 149 17.01 -3.19 5.50
CA PRO A 149 18.08 -3.54 4.56
C PRO A 149 17.73 -3.24 3.09
N PHE A 150 16.45 -3.37 2.70
CA PHE A 150 16.01 -3.12 1.33
C PHE A 150 16.09 -1.64 0.95
N HIS A 151 15.89 -0.73 1.93
CA HIS A 151 16.06 0.72 1.74
C HIS A 151 17.52 1.14 1.86
N GLN A 152 18.32 0.54 2.77
CA GLN A 152 19.74 0.84 2.95
C GLN A 152 20.60 0.50 1.72
N GLU A 153 20.09 -0.31 0.79
CA GLU A 153 20.73 -0.51 -0.51
C GLU A 153 20.75 0.77 -1.36
N TYR A 154 19.77 1.65 -1.17
CA TYR A 154 19.56 2.85 -2.02
C TYR A 154 19.74 4.16 -1.27
N VAL A 155 19.46 4.19 0.02
CA VAL A 155 19.50 5.39 0.84
C VAL A 155 20.59 5.24 1.89
N ASP A 156 21.43 6.27 2.02
CA ASP A 156 22.47 6.30 3.04
C ASP A 156 21.85 6.34 4.43
N ILE A 157 22.28 5.45 5.29
CA ILE A 157 21.77 5.34 6.66
C ILE A 157 22.01 6.60 7.48
N GLU A 158 23.08 7.36 7.20
CA GLU A 158 23.37 8.60 7.91
C GLU A 158 22.32 9.67 7.65
N LEU A 159 21.74 9.73 6.43
CA LEU A 159 20.61 10.60 6.13
C LEU A 159 19.36 10.22 6.95
N VAL A 160 19.10 8.92 7.08
CA VAL A 160 17.97 8.39 7.87
C VAL A 160 18.17 8.69 9.36
N LYS A 161 19.40 8.56 9.89
CA LYS A 161 19.74 8.92 11.27
C LYS A 161 19.55 10.42 11.52
N GLN A 162 20.06 11.25 10.62
CA GLN A 162 19.89 12.71 10.70
C GLN A 162 18.41 13.09 10.72
N LEU A 163 17.62 12.55 9.77
CA LEU A 163 16.17 12.79 9.72
C LEU A 163 15.48 12.36 11.02
N ALA A 164 15.78 11.16 11.50
CA ALA A 164 15.16 10.63 12.71
C ALA A 164 15.54 11.46 13.96
N SER A 165 16.78 11.93 14.07
CA SER A 165 17.24 12.78 15.18
C SER A 165 16.51 14.12 15.17
N VAL A 166 16.61 14.86 14.08
CA VAL A 166 16.01 16.21 13.95
C VAL A 166 14.49 16.14 14.12
N ALA A 167 13.84 15.15 13.49
CA ALA A 167 12.41 15.00 13.64
C ALA A 167 11.99 14.70 15.09
N LYS A 168 12.73 13.87 15.83
CA LYS A 168 12.47 13.57 17.26
C LYS A 168 12.72 14.77 18.18
N GLU A 169 13.57 15.70 17.79
CA GLU A 169 13.80 16.95 18.52
C GLU A 169 12.69 17.99 18.31
N LEU A 170 12.14 18.04 17.10
CA LEU A 170 11.12 19.02 16.72
C LEU A 170 9.69 18.56 17.00
N LEU A 171 9.44 17.25 16.90
CA LEU A 171 8.15 16.64 17.14
C LEU A 171 8.17 15.85 18.45
N GLU A 172 7.02 15.58 19.01
CA GLU A 172 6.92 14.65 20.14
C GLU A 172 7.41 13.25 19.72
N HIS A 173 8.05 12.53 20.64
CA HIS A 173 8.77 11.28 20.32
C HIS A 173 7.87 10.18 19.71
N ASP A 174 6.60 10.12 20.08
CA ASP A 174 5.59 9.21 19.59
C ASP A 174 5.05 9.58 18.17
N ARG A 175 5.39 10.77 17.70
CA ARG A 175 5.06 11.25 16.36
C ARG A 175 6.10 10.86 15.31
N VAL A 176 7.23 10.27 15.69
CA VAL A 176 8.28 9.80 14.77
C VAL A 176 8.39 8.28 14.84
N LEU A 177 7.96 7.61 13.80
CA LEU A 177 8.02 6.16 13.68
C LEU A 177 9.15 5.75 12.73
N VAL A 178 10.25 5.26 13.26
CA VAL A 178 11.28 4.60 12.44
C VAL A 178 10.87 3.14 12.23
N ARG A 179 10.50 2.80 11.01
CA ARG A 179 10.10 1.43 10.69
C ARG A 179 11.33 0.52 10.71
N TRP A 180 11.27 -0.55 11.55
CA TRP A 180 12.36 -1.49 11.77
C TRP A 180 13.58 -0.83 12.41
N GLU A 181 13.36 -0.06 13.47
CA GLU A 181 14.32 0.79 14.18
C GLU A 181 15.62 0.08 14.56
N LYS A 182 15.60 -1.25 14.77
CA LYS A 182 16.83 -2.02 15.01
C LYS A 182 17.91 -1.83 13.94
N TYR A 183 17.51 -1.54 12.71
CA TYR A 183 18.43 -1.29 11.60
C TYR A 183 18.94 0.16 11.55
N LEU A 184 18.36 1.07 12.33
CA LEU A 184 18.93 2.39 12.59
C LEU A 184 20.11 2.27 13.54
N ASP A 185 19.94 1.48 14.63
CA ASP A 185 20.97 1.26 15.65
C ASP A 185 22.09 0.34 15.14
N LYS A 186 21.72 -0.68 14.36
CA LYS A 186 22.64 -1.67 13.78
C LYS A 186 22.43 -1.73 12.27
N PRO A 187 22.93 -0.73 11.53
CA PRO A 187 22.83 -0.71 10.10
C PRO A 187 23.58 -1.89 9.46
N VAL A 188 23.15 -2.27 8.28
CA VAL A 188 23.79 -3.32 7.48
C VAL A 188 24.49 -2.70 6.28
N GLU A 189 25.69 -3.19 5.96
CA GLU A 189 26.36 -2.81 4.73
C GLU A 189 25.67 -3.49 3.54
N MET A 190 24.95 -2.69 2.76
CA MET A 190 24.21 -3.18 1.58
C MET A 190 24.90 -2.78 0.26
N LYS A 191 25.90 -1.92 0.32
CA LYS A 191 26.72 -1.53 -0.84
C LYS A 191 27.97 -2.44 -0.86
N ASN A 192 28.50 -2.69 -2.04
CA ASN A 192 29.75 -3.44 -2.25
C ASN A 192 29.75 -4.89 -1.72
N ILE A 193 28.60 -5.50 -1.53
CA ILE A 193 28.45 -6.90 -1.13
C ILE A 193 27.95 -7.76 -2.30
N THR A 194 28.20 -9.06 -2.22
CA THR A 194 27.72 -10.03 -3.20
C THR A 194 26.21 -10.21 -3.12
N ALA A 195 25.59 -10.72 -4.18
CA ALA A 195 24.17 -11.06 -4.19
C ALA A 195 23.82 -12.08 -3.08
N ASP A 196 24.69 -13.04 -2.82
CA ASP A 196 24.47 -14.05 -1.77
C ASP A 196 24.49 -13.44 -0.36
N GLU A 197 25.38 -12.48 -0.10
CA GLU A 197 25.41 -11.75 1.18
C GLU A 197 24.18 -10.88 1.34
N ARG A 198 23.77 -10.17 0.29
CA ARG A 198 22.55 -9.38 0.26
C ARG A 198 21.31 -10.24 0.56
N ASN A 199 21.18 -11.37 -0.11
CA ASN A 199 20.08 -12.31 0.10
C ASN A 199 20.02 -12.84 1.54
N LYS A 200 21.17 -13.07 2.20
CA LYS A 200 21.21 -13.42 3.62
C LYS A 200 20.60 -12.34 4.50
N PHE A 201 20.93 -11.06 4.26
CA PHE A 201 20.33 -9.94 5.00
C PHE A 201 18.82 -9.84 4.74
N TYR A 202 18.37 -10.05 3.51
CA TYR A 202 16.94 -10.07 3.18
C TYR A 202 16.20 -11.19 3.91
N VAL A 203 16.72 -12.40 3.87
CA VAL A 203 16.12 -13.55 4.56
C VAL A 203 16.08 -13.32 6.08
N GLU A 204 17.13 -12.75 6.66
CA GLU A 204 17.16 -12.42 8.09
C GLU A 204 16.13 -11.35 8.45
N ALA A 205 16.01 -10.29 7.63
CA ALA A 205 15.00 -9.26 7.83
C ALA A 205 13.57 -9.80 7.73
N LEU A 206 13.32 -10.74 6.81
CA LEU A 206 11.99 -11.36 6.64
C LEU A 206 11.57 -12.28 7.78
N LYS A 207 12.51 -12.81 8.59
CA LYS A 207 12.18 -13.58 9.79
C LYS A 207 11.52 -12.71 10.86
N ASP A 208 12.05 -11.51 11.05
CA ASP A 208 11.55 -10.57 12.06
C ASP A 208 10.36 -9.75 11.55
N TYR A 209 10.35 -9.47 10.26
CA TYR A 209 9.37 -8.60 9.60
C TYR A 209 8.74 -9.28 8.38
N PRO A 210 7.78 -10.20 8.61
CA PRO A 210 7.15 -10.96 7.52
C PRO A 210 6.53 -10.06 6.46
N CYS A 211 6.74 -10.41 5.21
CA CYS A 211 6.28 -9.68 4.04
C CYS A 211 4.96 -10.26 3.50
N ARG A 212 4.12 -9.38 2.96
CA ARG A 212 3.08 -9.79 2.02
C ARG A 212 3.66 -9.66 0.61
N PHE A 213 3.94 -10.78 -0.04
CA PHE A 213 4.59 -10.85 -1.34
C PHE A 213 3.66 -10.38 -2.46
N THR A 214 3.61 -9.06 -2.66
CA THR A 214 2.93 -8.35 -3.75
C THR A 214 3.90 -7.36 -4.39
N GLY A 215 3.62 -6.86 -5.59
CA GLY A 215 4.55 -6.01 -6.31
C GLY A 215 5.92 -6.68 -6.46
N ARG A 216 7.01 -5.91 -6.41
CA ARG A 216 8.39 -6.46 -6.56
C ARG A 216 8.73 -7.50 -5.50
N ALA A 217 8.17 -7.40 -4.29
CA ALA A 217 8.43 -8.39 -3.25
C ALA A 217 8.02 -9.83 -3.66
N ALA A 218 7.13 -9.97 -4.63
CA ALA A 218 6.72 -11.29 -5.15
C ALA A 218 7.66 -11.86 -6.22
N ASP A 219 8.55 -11.05 -6.78
CA ASP A 219 9.53 -11.49 -7.79
C ASP A 219 10.79 -12.07 -7.11
N GLY A 220 11.74 -11.22 -6.74
CA GLY A 220 13.04 -11.65 -6.24
C GLY A 220 13.01 -12.28 -4.85
N ILE A 221 12.51 -11.56 -3.84
CA ILE A 221 12.65 -12.01 -2.44
C ILE A 221 11.68 -13.13 -2.03
N ALA A 222 10.56 -13.28 -2.72
CA ALA A 222 9.64 -14.37 -2.43
C ALA A 222 10.25 -15.75 -2.67
N GLU A 223 11.07 -15.89 -3.70
CA GLU A 223 11.76 -17.14 -4.02
C GLU A 223 12.75 -17.56 -2.94
N LEU A 224 13.40 -16.60 -2.28
CA LEU A 224 14.36 -16.87 -1.20
C LEU A 224 13.72 -17.57 0.01
N VAL A 225 12.41 -17.44 0.17
CA VAL A 225 11.65 -17.99 1.32
C VAL A 225 10.49 -18.89 0.88
N ALA A 226 10.46 -19.30 -0.38
CA ALA A 226 9.43 -20.19 -0.92
C ALA A 226 9.48 -21.58 -0.27
N SER A 227 8.41 -21.94 0.44
CA SER A 227 8.36 -23.17 1.24
C SER A 227 6.99 -23.87 1.23
N GLN A 228 5.96 -23.30 0.61
CA GLN A 228 4.60 -23.82 0.61
C GLN A 228 4.21 -24.35 -0.77
N THR A 229 3.62 -25.54 -0.82
CA THR A 229 3.01 -26.08 -2.04
C THR A 229 1.65 -25.42 -2.30
N VAL A 230 1.10 -25.62 -3.49
CA VAL A 230 -0.25 -25.13 -3.84
C VAL A 230 -1.32 -25.76 -2.93
N GLU A 231 -1.21 -27.03 -2.61
CA GLU A 231 -2.15 -27.74 -1.72
C GLU A 231 -2.19 -27.12 -0.33
N GLN A 232 -1.03 -26.69 0.19
CA GLN A 232 -0.94 -25.98 1.48
C GLN A 232 -1.55 -24.58 1.43
N ILE A 233 -1.58 -23.95 0.25
CA ILE A 233 -2.17 -22.63 0.02
C ILE A 233 -3.67 -22.73 -0.26
N ALA A 234 -4.15 -23.79 -0.90
CA ALA A 234 -5.52 -23.97 -1.40
C ALA A 234 -6.61 -23.85 -0.34
N ALA A 235 -6.29 -24.14 0.93
CA ALA A 235 -7.23 -23.97 2.05
C ALA A 235 -7.46 -22.49 2.46
N ARG A 236 -6.83 -21.52 1.79
CA ARG A 236 -6.80 -20.10 2.21
C ARG A 236 -7.41 -19.20 1.16
N ASN A 237 -8.66 -18.82 1.35
CA ASN A 237 -9.29 -17.78 0.50
C ASN A 237 -8.83 -16.35 0.86
N CYS A 238 -9.36 -15.36 0.14
CA CYS A 238 -9.06 -13.95 0.34
C CYS A 238 -10.24 -13.13 0.87
N SER A 239 -11.33 -13.75 1.36
CA SER A 239 -12.51 -13.03 1.87
C SER A 239 -12.14 -11.95 2.90
N ASN A 240 -11.32 -12.29 3.89
CA ASN A 240 -10.87 -11.33 4.90
C ASN A 240 -10.02 -10.18 4.34
N ALA A 241 -9.28 -10.41 3.24
CA ALA A 241 -8.49 -9.34 2.62
C ALA A 241 -9.37 -8.25 2.00
N PHE A 242 -10.59 -8.59 1.62
CA PHE A 242 -11.59 -7.64 1.12
C PHE A 242 -12.49 -7.14 2.25
N LEU A 243 -13.15 -8.02 2.98
CA LEU A 243 -14.19 -7.67 3.95
C LEU A 243 -13.64 -7.00 5.22
N ASP A 244 -12.47 -7.43 5.70
CA ASP A 244 -11.88 -6.94 6.94
C ASP A 244 -10.86 -5.82 6.73
N ALA A 245 -10.64 -5.39 5.49
CA ALA A 245 -9.76 -4.26 5.22
C ALA A 245 -10.27 -3.01 5.92
N LYS A 246 -9.50 -2.47 6.87
CA LYS A 246 -9.83 -1.22 7.57
C LYS A 246 -9.72 0.00 6.66
N GLY A 247 -9.08 -0.15 5.51
CA GLY A 247 -8.84 0.91 4.57
C GLY A 247 -8.41 0.41 3.21
N VAL A 248 -8.23 1.35 2.32
CA VAL A 248 -7.83 1.17 0.94
C VAL A 248 -6.55 1.92 0.65
N HIS A 249 -5.89 1.57 -0.47
CA HIS A 249 -4.91 2.45 -1.08
C HIS A 249 -5.46 2.99 -2.40
N ILE A 250 -5.19 4.26 -2.65
CA ILE A 250 -5.64 4.96 -3.85
C ILE A 250 -4.38 5.42 -4.58
N ASP A 251 -4.23 5.01 -5.82
CA ASP A 251 -3.06 5.31 -6.63
C ASP A 251 -3.18 6.66 -7.38
N PRO A 252 -2.11 7.14 -8.06
CA PRO A 252 -2.12 8.39 -8.80
C PRO A 252 -3.17 8.49 -9.91
N TYR A 253 -3.74 7.39 -10.34
CA TYR A 253 -4.77 7.30 -11.37
C TYR A 253 -6.18 7.15 -10.80
N GLY A 254 -6.30 7.21 -9.47
CA GLY A 254 -7.56 7.03 -8.75
C GLY A 254 -7.99 5.58 -8.57
N ASN A 255 -7.17 4.60 -8.95
CA ASN A 255 -7.50 3.20 -8.74
C ASN A 255 -7.44 2.86 -7.25
N ILE A 256 -8.39 2.04 -6.80
CA ILE A 256 -8.53 1.63 -5.40
C ILE A 256 -8.09 0.18 -5.25
N PHE A 257 -7.22 -0.06 -4.28
CA PHE A 257 -6.78 -1.40 -3.85
C PHE A 257 -7.25 -1.69 -2.43
N SER A 258 -7.73 -2.91 -2.18
CA SER A 258 -8.09 -3.34 -0.82
C SER A 258 -6.83 -3.56 0.01
N GLY A 259 -6.59 -2.72 1.02
CA GLY A 259 -5.39 -2.79 1.83
C GLY A 259 -4.12 -2.80 0.96
N THR A 260 -3.26 -3.80 1.13
CA THR A 260 -2.01 -3.97 0.36
C THR A 260 -2.13 -4.97 -0.81
N CYS A 261 -3.34 -5.22 -1.32
CA CYS A 261 -3.57 -6.04 -2.52
C CYS A 261 -3.32 -5.22 -3.80
N SER A 262 -2.12 -4.65 -3.94
CA SER A 262 -1.73 -3.84 -5.10
C SER A 262 -1.96 -4.59 -6.43
N GLY A 263 -2.35 -3.88 -7.46
CA GLY A 263 -2.60 -4.44 -8.78
C GLY A 263 -3.94 -5.16 -8.95
N ILE A 264 -4.82 -5.19 -7.91
CA ILE A 264 -6.22 -5.61 -8.03
C ILE A 264 -7.10 -4.38 -7.80
N ILE A 265 -7.65 -3.84 -8.87
CA ILE A 265 -8.49 -2.65 -8.85
C ILE A 265 -9.91 -3.04 -8.44
N ILE A 266 -10.38 -2.52 -7.32
CA ILE A 266 -11.74 -2.74 -6.81
C ILE A 266 -12.68 -1.55 -7.08
N GLY A 267 -12.17 -0.47 -7.63
CA GLY A 267 -12.89 0.73 -8.00
C GLY A 267 -11.96 1.82 -8.49
N ASN A 268 -12.51 2.98 -8.87
CA ASN A 268 -11.71 4.13 -9.28
C ASN A 268 -12.42 5.43 -8.91
N ILE A 269 -11.76 6.28 -8.08
CA ILE A 269 -12.36 7.52 -7.54
C ILE A 269 -12.49 8.63 -8.58
N ALA A 270 -11.77 8.57 -9.70
CA ALA A 270 -11.98 9.51 -10.80
C ALA A 270 -13.32 9.26 -11.55
N LYS A 271 -13.92 8.07 -11.35
CA LYS A 271 -15.18 7.69 -11.97
C LYS A 271 -16.37 7.82 -11.03
N ARG A 272 -16.19 7.55 -9.74
CA ARG A 272 -17.25 7.59 -8.71
C ARG A 272 -16.67 7.91 -7.35
N PRO A 273 -17.40 8.61 -6.45
CA PRO A 273 -16.98 8.82 -5.07
C PRO A 273 -16.71 7.50 -4.32
N LEU A 274 -15.77 7.54 -3.36
CA LEU A 274 -15.37 6.37 -2.58
C LEU A 274 -16.55 5.74 -1.82
N ALA A 275 -17.46 6.57 -1.30
CA ALA A 275 -18.66 6.11 -0.62
C ALA A 275 -19.56 5.28 -1.55
N GLU A 276 -19.82 5.78 -2.77
CA GLU A 276 -20.62 5.07 -3.77
C GLU A 276 -19.95 3.75 -4.21
N ILE A 277 -18.62 3.76 -4.35
CA ILE A 277 -17.87 2.55 -4.67
C ILE A 277 -18.02 1.52 -3.56
N TRP A 278 -17.88 1.93 -2.30
CA TRP A 278 -18.06 1.05 -1.15
C TRP A 278 -19.49 0.48 -1.07
N GLU A 279 -20.51 1.33 -1.24
CA GLU A 279 -21.93 0.92 -1.18
C GLU A 279 -22.26 -0.16 -2.20
N ASN A 280 -21.72 -0.05 -3.41
CA ASN A 280 -22.06 -0.92 -4.54
C ASN A 280 -21.06 -2.07 -4.73
N TRP A 281 -20.00 -2.15 -3.91
CA TRP A 281 -18.99 -3.20 -4.06
C TRP A 281 -19.53 -4.54 -3.53
N GLN A 282 -19.30 -5.59 -4.30
CA GLN A 282 -19.53 -6.99 -3.92
C GLN A 282 -18.55 -7.91 -4.64
N PRO A 283 -18.21 -9.09 -4.06
CA PRO A 283 -17.23 -10.02 -4.65
C PRO A 283 -17.59 -10.46 -6.07
N SER A 284 -18.88 -10.69 -6.37
CA SER A 284 -19.38 -11.13 -7.66
C SER A 284 -19.34 -10.06 -8.75
N SER A 285 -18.86 -8.86 -8.46
CA SER A 285 -18.73 -7.80 -9.47
C SER A 285 -17.68 -8.11 -10.55
N ASP A 286 -16.75 -9.02 -10.26
CA ASP A 286 -15.74 -9.48 -11.21
C ASP A 286 -15.31 -10.91 -10.92
N LYS A 287 -15.13 -11.74 -11.98
CA LYS A 287 -14.80 -13.17 -11.87
C LYS A 287 -13.52 -13.43 -11.10
N ILE A 288 -12.45 -12.65 -11.33
CA ILE A 288 -11.18 -12.88 -10.65
C ILE A 288 -11.28 -12.51 -9.15
N ILE A 289 -12.03 -11.45 -8.83
CA ILE A 289 -12.31 -11.05 -7.45
C ILE A 289 -13.15 -12.11 -6.75
N GLU A 290 -14.20 -12.60 -7.38
CA GLU A 290 -15.06 -13.65 -6.85
C GLU A 290 -14.27 -14.96 -6.58
N THR A 291 -13.41 -15.36 -7.50
CA THR A 291 -12.56 -16.54 -7.34
C THR A 291 -11.58 -16.34 -6.17
N LEU A 292 -10.91 -15.20 -6.10
CA LEU A 292 -10.01 -14.88 -4.97
C LEU A 292 -10.76 -14.83 -3.63
N PHE A 293 -11.96 -14.29 -3.63
CA PHE A 293 -12.81 -14.19 -2.45
C PHE A 293 -13.21 -15.58 -1.92
N ASN A 294 -13.70 -16.45 -2.78
CA ASN A 294 -14.26 -17.75 -2.40
C ASN A 294 -13.17 -18.83 -2.22
N SER A 295 -12.23 -18.91 -3.15
CA SER A 295 -11.26 -20.01 -3.26
C SER A 295 -9.80 -19.57 -3.08
N GLY A 296 -9.53 -18.26 -3.03
CA GLY A 296 -8.17 -17.74 -3.00
C GLY A 296 -7.43 -17.93 -4.33
N PRO A 297 -6.11 -17.69 -4.35
CA PRO A 297 -5.35 -17.73 -5.59
C PRO A 297 -5.23 -19.14 -6.21
N ALA A 298 -5.36 -20.20 -5.43
CA ALA A 298 -5.37 -21.55 -5.96
C ALA A 298 -6.56 -21.80 -6.90
N GLY A 299 -7.69 -21.10 -6.68
CA GLY A 299 -8.85 -21.19 -7.56
C GLY A 299 -8.65 -20.57 -8.95
N LEU A 300 -7.56 -19.81 -9.17
CA LEU A 300 -7.20 -19.25 -10.47
C LEU A 300 -6.30 -20.18 -11.28
N LEU A 301 -5.78 -21.25 -10.70
CA LEU A 301 -4.71 -22.07 -11.31
C LEU A 301 -5.18 -22.80 -12.55
N ASP A 302 -6.36 -23.41 -12.54
CA ASP A 302 -6.84 -24.20 -13.69
C ASP A 302 -6.95 -23.30 -14.93
N GLU A 303 -7.56 -22.14 -14.80
CA GLU A 303 -7.66 -21.16 -15.88
C GLU A 303 -6.27 -20.64 -16.31
N ALA A 304 -5.37 -20.41 -15.37
CA ALA A 304 -4.02 -19.96 -15.69
C ALA A 304 -3.23 -21.03 -16.46
N ILE A 305 -3.29 -22.29 -16.04
CA ILE A 305 -2.63 -23.43 -16.68
C ILE A 305 -3.20 -23.66 -18.08
N GLU A 306 -4.50 -23.62 -18.24
CA GLU A 306 -5.16 -23.70 -19.55
C GLU A 306 -4.70 -22.58 -20.50
N ALA A 307 -4.44 -21.37 -19.94
CA ALA A 307 -3.89 -20.25 -20.70
C ALA A 307 -2.38 -20.33 -20.94
N GLY A 308 -1.67 -21.33 -20.37
CA GLY A 308 -0.24 -21.59 -20.55
C GLY A 308 0.66 -21.15 -19.41
N TYR A 309 0.10 -20.89 -18.20
CA TYR A 309 0.92 -20.62 -17.00
C TYR A 309 1.71 -21.86 -16.58
N THR A 310 2.98 -21.67 -16.25
CA THR A 310 3.82 -22.72 -15.67
C THR A 310 3.89 -22.57 -14.15
N GLN A 311 3.29 -23.49 -13.44
CA GLN A 311 3.27 -23.50 -11.98
C GLN A 311 4.65 -23.80 -11.40
N SER A 312 5.09 -22.98 -10.42
CA SER A 312 6.26 -23.25 -9.60
C SER A 312 6.00 -24.36 -8.59
N LYS A 313 7.06 -25.06 -8.16
CA LYS A 313 6.94 -26.14 -7.15
C LYS A 313 6.55 -25.60 -5.78
N LEU A 314 7.10 -24.46 -5.39
CA LEU A 314 6.91 -23.85 -4.07
C LEU A 314 6.65 -22.35 -4.20
N TYR A 315 5.95 -21.80 -3.23
CA TYR A 315 5.64 -20.38 -3.09
C TYR A 315 5.93 -19.91 -1.65
N ALA A 316 6.24 -18.64 -1.47
CA ALA A 316 6.39 -18.03 -0.14
C ALA A 316 5.05 -17.88 0.61
N GLY A 317 3.92 -18.11 -0.07
CA GLY A 317 2.58 -18.09 0.49
C GLY A 317 1.53 -17.70 -0.55
N LYS A 318 0.28 -17.53 -0.10
CA LYS A 318 -0.84 -17.27 -1.02
C LYS A 318 -0.70 -15.97 -1.82
N CYS A 319 -0.07 -14.92 -1.24
CA CYS A 319 0.12 -13.66 -1.96
C CYS A 319 1.16 -13.78 -3.07
N HIS A 320 2.23 -14.57 -2.88
CA HIS A 320 3.19 -14.88 -3.94
C HIS A 320 2.50 -15.64 -5.10
N LEU A 321 1.78 -16.71 -4.82
CA LEU A 321 1.01 -17.44 -5.85
C LEU A 321 0.02 -16.51 -6.58
N CYS A 322 -0.72 -15.69 -5.83
CA CYS A 322 -1.66 -14.72 -6.38
C CYS A 322 -0.97 -13.74 -7.35
N THR A 323 0.16 -13.17 -6.94
CA THR A 323 0.88 -12.19 -7.75
C THR A 323 1.48 -12.82 -9.00
N SER A 324 2.04 -14.03 -8.89
CA SER A 324 2.58 -14.76 -10.04
C SER A 324 1.51 -15.06 -11.10
N ILE A 325 0.32 -15.53 -10.68
CA ILE A 325 -0.78 -15.80 -11.62
C ILE A 325 -1.32 -14.49 -12.22
N ARG A 326 -1.46 -13.43 -11.42
CA ARG A 326 -1.94 -12.13 -11.91
C ARG A 326 -0.96 -11.47 -12.86
N GLN A 327 0.35 -11.60 -12.62
CA GLN A 327 1.38 -11.17 -13.56
C GLN A 327 1.19 -11.86 -14.90
N PHE A 328 1.04 -13.18 -14.91
CA PHE A 328 0.80 -13.95 -16.12
C PHE A 328 -0.47 -13.49 -16.85
N PHE A 329 -1.57 -13.29 -16.14
CA PHE A 329 -2.82 -12.79 -16.75
C PHE A 329 -2.65 -11.37 -17.31
N PHE A 330 -1.93 -10.51 -16.59
CA PHE A 330 -1.64 -9.16 -17.05
C PHE A 330 -0.82 -9.17 -18.36
N ASP A 331 0.24 -10.00 -18.44
CA ASP A 331 1.09 -10.16 -19.63
C ASP A 331 0.30 -10.70 -20.83
N LYS A 332 -0.68 -11.55 -20.58
CA LYS A 332 -1.62 -12.06 -21.61
C LYS A 332 -2.72 -11.05 -21.97
N GLY A 333 -2.79 -9.92 -21.30
CA GLY A 333 -3.84 -8.93 -21.50
C GLY A 333 -5.24 -9.40 -21.07
N LEU A 334 -5.28 -10.33 -20.10
CA LEU A 334 -6.52 -10.79 -19.48
C LEU A 334 -6.93 -9.89 -18.32
N TYR A 335 -8.22 -9.81 -18.00
CA TYR A 335 -8.74 -9.06 -16.85
C TYR A 335 -8.33 -7.58 -16.77
N LYS A 336 -8.17 -6.89 -17.90
CA LYS A 336 -7.67 -5.50 -18.01
C LYS A 336 -8.47 -4.46 -17.20
N THR A 337 -9.69 -4.77 -16.82
CA THR A 337 -10.54 -3.87 -15.99
C THR A 337 -10.22 -3.95 -14.51
N VAL A 338 -9.57 -5.02 -14.07
CA VAL A 338 -9.29 -5.33 -12.67
C VAL A 338 -7.79 -5.44 -12.40
N LEU A 339 -7.01 -5.96 -13.37
CA LEU A 339 -5.56 -6.04 -13.23
C LEU A 339 -4.90 -4.79 -13.79
N GLY A 340 -4.27 -4.01 -12.93
CA GLY A 340 -3.63 -2.73 -13.26
C GLY A 340 -3.30 -1.92 -12.01
N PRO A 341 -2.73 -0.74 -12.19
CA PRO A 341 -2.11 -0.26 -13.41
C PRO A 341 -0.82 -1.02 -13.74
N ALA A 342 -0.22 -0.69 -14.90
CA ALA A 342 1.02 -1.35 -15.35
C ALA A 342 2.16 -1.24 -14.33
N GLU A 343 2.23 -0.15 -13.58
CA GLU A 343 3.21 0.12 -12.53
C GLU A 343 3.19 -0.91 -11.38
N CYS A 344 2.09 -1.64 -11.20
CA CYS A 344 2.02 -2.72 -10.20
C CYS A 344 2.55 -4.06 -10.73
N TYR A 345 2.89 -4.14 -12.02
CA TYR A 345 3.35 -5.34 -12.70
C TYR A 345 4.76 -5.16 -13.28
N PHE A 346 5.45 -6.26 -13.55
CA PHE A 346 6.77 -6.23 -14.20
C PHE A 346 6.57 -6.09 -15.71
N LEU A 347 7.24 -5.13 -16.31
CA LEU A 347 7.28 -4.90 -17.76
C LEU A 347 8.56 -5.45 -18.34
#